data_2309fe1bdc0ab7491822fae22c715eb7
#
_entry.id   2309fe1bdc0ab7491822fae22c715eb7
#
_cell.length_a   1.000
_cell.length_b   1.000
_cell.length_c   1.000
_cell.angle_alpha   90.00
_cell.angle_beta   90.00
_cell.angle_gamma   90.00
#
_symmetry.space_group_name_H-M   'P 1'
#
loop_
_entity.id
_entity.type
_entity.pdbx_description
1 polymer ?
#
loop_
_entity_poly.entity_id
_entity_poly.type
_entity_poly.pdbx_seq_one_letter_code
_entity_poly.pdbx_strand_id
1 'polypeptide(L)'
;MDTKLLEKKMENISPFELKNRLIDMADESLKKTARTMLNAGRGNPNWIATTPREAFFLLGKFGLEECRHVMFLPEGIAGIPEKQGIASRFEQFLKSNTYQPGAKLLEQTYNYMLMQHAVDPDSLVHEWAESVIGDQYPVPDRILR
;
A
#
# COMPACT_ATOMS: atom_id res chain seq x y z
N MET A 1 -8.34 21.82 -37.50
CA MET A 1 -9.39 21.24 -36.63
C MET A 1 -9.51 22.15 -35.43
N ASP A 2 -10.69 22.71 -35.19
CA ASP A 2 -10.87 23.82 -34.22
C ASP A 2 -10.73 23.26 -32.79
N THR A 3 -9.68 23.67 -32.08
CA THR A 3 -9.33 23.21 -30.73
C THR A 3 -10.45 23.45 -29.73
N LYS A 4 -11.18 24.58 -29.87
CA LYS A 4 -12.31 24.92 -29.00
C LYS A 4 -13.53 24.00 -29.16
N LEU A 5 -13.72 23.43 -30.36
CA LEU A 5 -14.79 22.47 -30.60
C LEU A 5 -14.47 21.10 -30.00
N LEU A 6 -13.21 20.77 -29.94
CA LEU A 6 -12.71 19.55 -29.30
C LEU A 6 -12.80 19.62 -27.78
N GLU A 7 -12.41 20.75 -27.18
CA GLU A 7 -12.53 21.01 -25.74
C GLU A 7 -14.00 20.91 -25.29
N LYS A 8 -14.91 21.54 -26.00
CA LYS A 8 -16.36 21.52 -25.69
C LYS A 8 -16.98 20.12 -25.81
N LYS A 9 -16.46 19.26 -26.67
CA LYS A 9 -16.87 17.85 -26.77
C LYS A 9 -16.31 17.00 -25.64
N MET A 10 -15.16 17.39 -25.06
CA MET A 10 -14.52 16.67 -23.96
C MET A 10 -15.10 17.03 -22.58
N GLU A 11 -15.71 18.20 -22.43
CA GLU A 11 -16.34 18.64 -21.17
C GLU A 11 -17.53 17.77 -20.73
N ASN A 12 -18.20 17.07 -21.68
CA ASN A 12 -19.40 16.28 -21.42
C ASN A 12 -19.16 14.76 -21.36
N ILE A 13 -17.91 14.31 -21.36
CA ILE A 13 -17.58 12.89 -21.26
C ILE A 13 -17.03 12.53 -19.87
N SER A 14 -17.29 11.28 -19.45
CA SER A 14 -16.79 10.82 -18.15
C SER A 14 -15.26 10.84 -18.10
N PRO A 15 -14.65 11.01 -16.91
CA PRO A 15 -13.19 10.96 -16.76
C PRO A 15 -12.56 9.68 -17.33
N PHE A 16 -13.30 8.58 -17.28
CA PHE A 16 -12.85 7.29 -17.82
C PHE A 16 -12.84 7.27 -19.36
N GLU A 17 -13.87 7.81 -19.99
CA GLU A 17 -13.93 7.95 -21.45
C GLU A 17 -12.92 8.97 -21.97
N LEU A 18 -12.77 10.09 -21.27
CA LEU A 18 -11.77 11.11 -21.60
C LEU A 18 -10.37 10.50 -21.63
N LYS A 19 -10.02 9.73 -20.60
CA LYS A 19 -8.74 9.02 -20.52
C LYS A 19 -8.54 8.08 -21.71
N ASN A 20 -9.54 7.26 -22.07
CA ASN A 20 -9.43 6.33 -23.20
C ASN A 20 -9.24 7.07 -24.51
N ARG A 21 -9.98 8.15 -24.75
CA ARG A 21 -9.81 9.00 -25.96
C ARG A 21 -8.43 9.64 -26.05
N LEU A 22 -7.88 10.09 -24.90
CA LEU A 22 -6.52 10.66 -24.89
C LEU A 22 -5.47 9.60 -25.21
N ILE A 23 -5.66 8.37 -24.76
CA ILE A 23 -4.79 7.24 -25.10
C ILE A 23 -4.88 6.94 -26.60
N ASP A 24 -6.07 6.84 -27.16
CA ASP A 24 -6.28 6.57 -28.58
C ASP A 24 -5.65 7.67 -29.47
N MET A 25 -5.83 8.94 -29.12
CA MET A 25 -5.21 10.07 -29.81
C MET A 25 -3.68 10.04 -29.72
N ALA A 26 -3.13 9.64 -28.58
CA ALA A 26 -1.69 9.49 -28.41
C ALA A 26 -1.16 8.33 -29.27
N ASP A 27 -1.85 7.20 -29.32
CA ASP A 27 -1.48 6.04 -30.14
C ASP A 27 -1.52 6.35 -31.64
N GLU A 28 -2.52 7.11 -32.09
CA GLU A 28 -2.59 7.59 -33.48
C GLU A 28 -1.44 8.55 -33.83
N SER A 29 -1.08 9.43 -32.90
CA SER A 29 0.05 10.35 -33.07
C SER A 29 1.38 9.59 -33.14
N LEU A 30 1.52 8.50 -32.38
CA LEU A 30 2.73 7.66 -32.32
C LEU A 30 2.92 6.81 -33.56
N LYS A 31 1.85 6.34 -34.18
CA LYS A 31 1.93 5.65 -35.49
C LYS A 31 2.57 6.52 -36.59
N LYS A 32 2.58 7.84 -36.39
CA LYS A 32 3.19 8.83 -37.29
C LYS A 32 4.63 9.22 -36.90
N THR A 33 5.09 8.82 -35.72
CA THR A 33 6.41 9.15 -35.18
C THR A 33 7.05 7.90 -34.62
N ALA A 34 8.34 7.65 -34.88
CA ALA A 34 9.09 6.49 -34.38
C ALA A 34 9.35 6.57 -32.83
N ARG A 35 8.39 7.02 -32.05
CA ARG A 35 8.49 7.15 -30.59
C ARG A 35 7.61 6.11 -29.92
N THR A 36 8.11 5.50 -28.85
CA THR A 36 7.35 4.57 -28.00
C THR A 36 6.60 5.33 -26.94
N MET A 37 5.30 5.08 -26.79
CA MET A 37 4.51 5.68 -25.73
C MET A 37 4.72 4.95 -24.39
N LEU A 38 5.05 5.70 -23.35
CA LEU A 38 5.02 5.21 -21.99
C LEU A 38 3.65 5.54 -21.38
N ASN A 39 2.79 4.54 -21.26
CA ASN A 39 1.46 4.72 -20.70
C ASN A 39 1.52 4.65 -19.17
N ALA A 40 1.53 5.81 -18.51
CA ALA A 40 1.43 5.93 -17.04
C ALA A 40 -0.03 6.06 -16.54
N GLY A 41 -1.02 6.05 -17.43
CA GLY A 41 -2.42 6.27 -17.09
C GLY A 41 -3.15 5.06 -16.49
N ARG A 42 -2.50 3.90 -16.45
CA ARG A 42 -2.97 2.71 -15.74
C ARG A 42 -1.91 2.31 -14.74
N GLY A 43 -2.25 2.32 -13.45
CA GLY A 43 -1.48 1.65 -12.42
C GLY A 43 -1.53 0.13 -12.63
N ASN A 44 -0.90 -0.37 -13.70
CA ASN A 44 -0.76 -1.81 -13.86
C ASN A 44 0.09 -2.33 -12.70
N PRO A 45 -0.37 -3.37 -11.99
CA PRO A 45 0.43 -3.94 -10.93
C PRO A 45 1.77 -4.37 -11.52
N ASN A 46 2.85 -3.87 -10.95
CA ASN A 46 4.19 -4.35 -11.30
C ASN A 46 4.38 -5.77 -10.73
N TRP A 47 4.15 -6.78 -11.56
CA TRP A 47 4.24 -8.17 -11.16
C TRP A 47 5.65 -8.59 -10.70
N ILE A 48 6.68 -7.85 -11.11
CA ILE A 48 8.08 -8.10 -10.74
C ILE A 48 8.42 -7.49 -9.37
N ALA A 49 7.68 -6.51 -8.89
CA ALA A 49 7.87 -5.89 -7.57
C ALA A 49 7.35 -6.82 -6.47
N THR A 50 8.04 -7.92 -6.21
CA THR A 50 7.64 -8.94 -5.23
C THR A 50 7.92 -8.52 -3.79
N THR A 51 9.03 -7.81 -3.53
CA THR A 51 9.43 -7.38 -2.18
C THR A 51 8.38 -6.56 -1.44
N PRO A 52 7.74 -5.51 -2.02
CA PRO A 52 6.67 -4.79 -1.33
C PRO A 52 5.43 -5.66 -1.05
N ARG A 53 5.11 -6.60 -1.93
CA ARG A 53 4.00 -7.54 -1.70
C ARG A 53 4.30 -8.52 -0.59
N GLU A 54 5.52 -9.05 -0.57
CA GLU A 54 5.98 -9.92 0.50
C GLU A 54 5.95 -9.18 1.84
N ALA A 55 6.41 -7.93 1.90
CA ALA A 55 6.31 -7.09 3.08
C ALA A 55 4.86 -6.95 3.57
N PHE A 56 3.93 -6.68 2.66
CA PHE A 56 2.51 -6.59 2.99
C PHE A 56 1.95 -7.92 3.54
N PHE A 57 2.28 -9.05 2.92
CA PHE A 57 1.84 -10.36 3.41
C PHE A 57 2.47 -10.73 4.75
N LEU A 58 3.73 -10.37 4.99
CA LEU A 58 4.38 -10.55 6.27
C LEU A 58 3.73 -9.72 7.37
N LEU A 59 3.37 -8.46 7.07
CA LEU A 59 2.64 -7.63 8.01
C LEU A 59 1.28 -8.25 8.35
N GLY A 60 0.56 -8.75 7.35
CA GLY A 60 -0.69 -9.49 7.55
C GLY A 60 -0.51 -10.76 8.41
N LYS A 61 0.57 -11.51 8.15
CA LYS A 61 0.90 -12.69 8.95
C LYS A 61 1.17 -12.32 10.41
N PHE A 62 1.95 -11.26 10.66
CA PHE A 62 2.18 -10.73 12.00
C PHE A 62 0.86 -10.34 12.68
N GLY A 63 0.00 -9.57 12.01
CA GLY A 63 -1.31 -9.19 12.55
C GLY A 63 -2.17 -10.40 12.94
N LEU A 64 -2.17 -11.47 12.13
CA LEU A 64 -2.87 -12.72 12.47
C LEU A 64 -2.26 -13.42 13.69
N GLU A 65 -0.95 -13.40 13.85
CA GLU A 65 -0.27 -13.96 15.02
C GLU A 65 -0.65 -13.18 16.28
N GLU A 66 -0.71 -11.86 16.23
CA GLU A 66 -1.18 -11.00 17.33
C GLU A 66 -2.63 -11.24 17.69
N CYS A 67 -3.53 -11.38 16.72
CA CYS A 67 -4.92 -11.74 16.97
C CYS A 67 -5.04 -13.10 17.68
N ARG A 68 -4.25 -14.08 17.28
CA ARG A 68 -4.22 -15.40 17.93
C ARG A 68 -3.65 -15.34 19.35
N HIS A 69 -2.65 -14.49 19.56
CA HIS A 69 -2.04 -14.30 20.88
C HIS A 69 -3.07 -13.86 21.91
N VAL A 70 -3.99 -12.97 21.56
CA VAL A 70 -4.99 -12.42 22.48
C VAL A 70 -6.33 -13.15 22.46
N MET A 71 -6.60 -14.00 21.48
CA MET A 71 -7.91 -14.65 21.27
C MET A 71 -8.38 -15.45 22.50
N PHE A 72 -7.48 -16.03 23.25
CA PHE A 72 -7.77 -16.88 24.40
C PHE A 72 -7.49 -16.21 25.76
N LEU A 73 -7.07 -14.94 25.76
CA LEU A 73 -6.88 -14.22 27.00
C LEU A 73 -8.24 -13.80 27.56
N PRO A 74 -8.46 -13.91 28.90
CA PRO A 74 -9.72 -13.49 29.53
C PRO A 74 -10.07 -12.02 29.28
N GLU A 75 -9.06 -11.20 29.07
CA GLU A 75 -9.15 -9.76 28.80
C GLU A 75 -9.08 -9.45 27.31
N GLY A 76 -8.89 -10.47 26.47
CA GLY A 76 -8.80 -10.32 25.01
C GLY A 76 -10.16 -9.96 24.40
N ILE A 77 -10.28 -8.75 23.92
CA ILE A 77 -11.52 -8.28 23.27
C ILE A 77 -11.53 -8.79 21.82
N ALA A 78 -12.18 -9.94 21.61
CA ALA A 78 -12.46 -10.49 20.28
C ALA A 78 -11.25 -10.61 19.33
N GLY A 79 -10.06 -10.85 19.86
CA GLY A 79 -8.84 -11.01 19.07
C GLY A 79 -8.23 -9.69 18.56
N ILE A 80 -8.62 -8.56 19.11
CA ILE A 80 -7.98 -7.28 18.82
C ILE A 80 -6.53 -7.32 19.36
N PRO A 81 -5.52 -7.01 18.56
CA PRO A 81 -4.12 -7.02 19.00
C PRO A 81 -3.90 -6.18 20.25
N GLU A 82 -3.16 -6.70 21.22
CA GLU A 82 -2.79 -5.95 22.42
C GLU A 82 -1.68 -4.95 22.08
N LYS A 83 -1.90 -3.67 22.38
CA LYS A 83 -0.95 -2.61 22.08
C LYS A 83 0.34 -2.72 22.88
N GLN A 84 0.25 -3.07 24.17
CA GLN A 84 1.42 -3.09 25.05
C GLN A 84 2.47 -4.11 24.59
N GLY A 85 3.69 -3.65 24.30
CA GLY A 85 4.81 -4.47 23.90
C GLY A 85 4.73 -5.05 22.49
N ILE A 86 3.77 -4.64 21.67
CA ILE A 86 3.58 -5.14 20.30
C ILE A 86 4.79 -4.81 19.40
N ALA A 87 5.45 -3.69 19.63
CA ALA A 87 6.66 -3.33 18.89
C ALA A 87 7.79 -4.34 19.13
N SER A 88 8.00 -4.76 20.36
CA SER A 88 9.01 -5.79 20.67
C SER A 88 8.68 -7.14 20.03
N ARG A 89 7.41 -7.53 19.98
CA ARG A 89 6.95 -8.76 19.31
C ARG A 89 7.14 -8.64 17.79
N PHE A 90 6.89 -7.47 17.21
CA PHE A 90 7.14 -7.19 15.80
C PHE A 90 8.62 -7.29 15.45
N GLU A 91 9.51 -6.72 16.25
CA GLU A 91 10.96 -6.85 16.05
C GLU A 91 11.43 -8.30 16.12
N GLN A 92 10.89 -9.11 17.03
CA GLN A 92 11.19 -10.54 17.10
C GLN A 92 10.68 -11.28 15.86
N PHE A 93 9.47 -10.95 15.40
CA PHE A 93 8.90 -11.48 14.17
C PHE A 93 9.79 -11.16 12.96
N LEU A 94 10.26 -9.92 12.82
CA LEU A 94 11.17 -9.52 11.74
C LEU A 94 12.49 -10.27 11.82
N LYS A 95 13.07 -10.41 13.00
CA LYS A 95 14.31 -11.20 13.21
C LYS A 95 14.15 -12.67 12.80
N SER A 96 12.99 -13.26 13.05
CA SER A 96 12.68 -14.63 12.66
C SER A 96 12.47 -14.81 11.16
N ASN A 97 12.22 -13.72 10.43
CA ASN A 97 11.94 -13.73 8.99
C ASN A 97 13.01 -13.00 8.15
N THR A 98 14.22 -12.79 8.68
CA THR A 98 15.30 -12.03 8.03
C THR A 98 15.73 -12.56 6.66
N TYR A 99 15.46 -13.83 6.37
CA TYR A 99 15.73 -14.46 5.07
C TYR A 99 14.80 -13.95 3.96
N GLN A 100 13.74 -13.25 4.29
CA GLN A 100 12.76 -12.71 3.36
C GLN A 100 13.06 -11.23 3.05
N PRO A 101 13.21 -10.83 1.78
CA PRO A 101 13.42 -9.41 1.40
C PRO A 101 12.36 -8.46 1.93
N GLY A 102 11.10 -8.92 2.02
CA GLY A 102 9.99 -8.16 2.57
C GLY A 102 10.15 -7.81 4.06
N ALA A 103 10.74 -8.71 4.86
CA ALA A 103 11.01 -8.44 6.27
C ALA A 103 12.04 -7.30 6.44
N LYS A 104 13.07 -7.28 5.59
CA LYS A 104 14.06 -6.19 5.57
C LYS A 104 13.42 -4.85 5.18
N LEU A 105 12.51 -4.85 4.22
CA LEU A 105 11.77 -3.64 3.83
C LEU A 105 10.89 -3.14 4.98
N LEU A 106 10.17 -4.03 5.68
CA LEU A 106 9.38 -3.67 6.87
C LEU A 106 10.25 -3.08 7.98
N GLU A 107 11.38 -3.69 8.27
CA GLU A 107 12.34 -3.19 9.26
C GLU A 107 12.83 -1.79 8.92
N GLN A 108 13.20 -1.57 7.66
CA GLN A 108 13.62 -0.24 7.17
C GLN A 108 12.50 0.78 7.27
N THR A 109 11.27 0.41 6.93
CA THR A 109 10.09 1.28 7.03
C THR A 109 9.79 1.63 8.48
N TYR A 110 9.79 0.65 9.37
CA TYR A 110 9.60 0.82 10.81
C TYR A 110 10.63 1.80 11.39
N ASN A 111 11.92 1.55 11.15
CA ASN A 111 12.98 2.41 11.63
C ASN A 111 12.88 3.84 11.06
N TYR A 112 12.51 3.98 9.79
CA TYR A 112 12.30 5.29 9.18
C TYR A 112 11.17 6.06 9.88
N MET A 113 10.03 5.41 10.16
CA MET A 113 8.90 6.04 10.85
C MET A 113 9.29 6.52 12.25
N LEU A 114 10.02 5.70 13.00
CA LEU A 114 10.49 6.08 14.33
C LEU A 114 11.43 7.28 14.32
N MET A 115 12.39 7.29 13.37
CA MET A 115 13.40 8.35 13.29
C MET A 115 12.85 9.67 12.74
N GLN A 116 12.00 9.63 11.72
CA GLN A 116 11.54 10.83 11.02
C GLN A 116 10.27 11.44 11.63
N HIS A 117 9.43 10.64 12.23
CA HIS A 117 8.11 11.08 12.71
C HIS A 117 7.96 11.03 14.22
N ALA A 118 8.98 10.58 14.96
CA ALA A 118 8.96 10.46 16.42
C ALA A 118 7.69 9.78 16.96
N VAL A 119 7.20 8.77 16.25
CA VAL A 119 5.99 8.02 16.61
C VAL A 119 6.32 7.03 17.73
N ASP A 120 5.38 6.86 18.68
CA ASP A 120 5.49 5.79 19.67
C ASP A 120 5.50 4.42 19.01
N PRO A 121 6.51 3.56 19.27
CA PRO A 121 6.67 2.28 18.57
C PRO A 121 5.45 1.36 18.72
N ASP A 122 4.92 1.22 19.93
CA ASP A 122 3.76 0.36 20.18
C ASP A 122 2.51 0.89 19.47
N SER A 123 2.32 2.22 19.42
CA SER A 123 1.22 2.84 18.68
C SER A 123 1.31 2.58 17.17
N LEU A 124 2.49 2.72 16.61
CA LEU A 124 2.73 2.52 15.17
C LEU A 124 2.42 1.09 14.75
N VAL A 125 3.00 0.13 15.46
CA VAL A 125 2.84 -1.30 15.11
C VAL A 125 1.42 -1.77 15.37
N HIS A 126 0.77 -1.29 16.44
CA HIS A 126 -0.63 -1.59 16.71
C HIS A 126 -1.55 -1.09 15.61
N GLU A 127 -1.40 0.17 15.18
CA GLU A 127 -2.14 0.76 14.07
C GLU A 127 -1.97 -0.04 12.76
N TRP A 128 -0.74 -0.51 12.48
CA TRP A 128 -0.47 -1.34 11.32
C TRP A 128 -1.17 -2.70 11.40
N ALA A 129 -1.11 -3.36 12.55
CA ALA A 129 -1.73 -4.67 12.76
C ALA A 129 -3.27 -4.57 12.67
N GLU A 130 -3.88 -3.58 13.31
CA GLU A 130 -5.32 -3.34 13.23
C GLU A 130 -5.77 -3.07 11.80
N SER A 131 -5.04 -2.23 11.08
CA SER A 131 -5.40 -1.84 9.70
C SER A 131 -5.36 -3.00 8.72
N VAL A 132 -4.38 -3.88 8.87
CA VAL A 132 -4.24 -5.04 7.96
C VAL A 132 -5.29 -6.11 8.24
N ILE A 133 -5.72 -6.27 9.48
CA ILE A 133 -6.64 -7.34 9.89
C ILE A 133 -8.08 -6.84 10.04
N GLY A 134 -8.28 -5.70 10.68
CA GLY A 134 -9.61 -5.19 11.02
C GLY A 134 -10.24 -4.36 9.90
N ASP A 135 -9.45 -3.52 9.30
CA ASP A 135 -9.90 -2.57 8.29
C ASP A 135 -9.30 -2.92 6.91
N GLN A 136 -10.03 -3.68 6.14
CA GLN A 136 -9.63 -3.87 4.74
C GLN A 136 -9.81 -2.58 3.91
N TYR A 137 -10.43 -1.53 4.47
CA TYR A 137 -10.68 -0.20 3.92
C TYR A 137 -11.01 0.79 5.04
N PRO A 138 -10.39 1.97 5.08
CA PRO A 138 -9.24 2.45 4.34
C PRO A 138 -7.91 2.14 5.05
N VAL A 139 -6.83 2.05 4.26
CA VAL A 139 -5.47 2.11 4.82
C VAL A 139 -5.34 3.37 5.68
N PRO A 140 -4.78 3.30 6.89
CA PRO A 140 -4.67 4.46 7.77
C PRO A 140 -3.99 5.62 7.04
N ASP A 141 -4.53 6.80 7.23
CA ASP A 141 -4.03 8.07 6.65
C ASP A 141 -2.51 8.26 6.81
N ARG A 142 -1.93 7.70 7.88
CA ARG A 142 -0.49 7.80 8.18
C ARG A 142 0.40 6.92 7.30
N ILE A 143 -0.13 5.88 6.66
CA ILE A 143 0.65 5.04 5.75
C ILE A 143 0.65 5.63 4.33
N LEU A 144 -0.32 6.47 4.02
CA LEU A 144 -0.49 7.08 2.70
C LEU A 144 0.07 8.50 2.58
N ARG A 145 0.49 9.11 3.67
CA ARG A 145 1.13 10.42 3.72
C ARG A 145 2.63 10.27 3.97
#